data_9c6b9251bc87caeff21481b8598418a5
#
_entry.id   9c6b9251bc87caeff21481b8598418a5
#
_cell.length_a   1.000
_cell.length_b   1.000
_cell.length_c   1.000
_cell.angle_alpha   90.00
_cell.angle_beta   90.00
_cell.angle_gamma   90.00
#
_symmetry.space_group_name_H-M   'P 1'
#
loop_
_entity.id
_entity.type
_entity.pdbx_description
1 polymer ?
#
loop_
_entity_poly.entity_id
_entity_poly.type
_entity_poly.pdbx_seq_one_letter_code
_entity_poly.pdbx_strand_id
1 'polypeptide(L)'
;MRAALITGLSCCLGVAAFAGTWQAGGPSEPVQGALADRAAAAAEAEQRASRSLDRSPAAPMTILPSPTAKPSPSATRKPKPKPAKPVRPRPVAGLSQLQMDNAKIIVDVGRGMKMPRRGLVVAVATAMQESDLRNLASDVLPESADYPHQGSGSDHDSVGLFQQRPSSGWGTVRDLMRPTYAARVFYEALLEVPGWEEMSVTAAAQSVQISAFPDAYAQHEERATTVVAALT
;
A
#
# COMPACT_ATOMS: atom_id res chain seq x y z
N MET A 1 -7.77 45.65 -64.49
CA MET A 1 -8.47 46.90 -64.11
C MET A 1 -9.64 46.55 -63.26
N ARG A 2 -9.62 46.99 -62.09
CA ARG A 2 -10.62 47.33 -61.02
C ARG A 2 -10.17 46.82 -59.66
N ALA A 3 -9.59 47.75 -58.94
CA ALA A 3 -9.33 47.66 -57.50
C ALA A 3 -10.66 47.77 -56.73
N ALA A 4 -10.82 46.96 -55.66
CA ALA A 4 -11.83 47.18 -54.70
C ALA A 4 -11.17 47.14 -53.31
N LEU A 5 -11.05 48.28 -52.70
CA LEU A 5 -10.73 48.54 -51.30
C LEU A 5 -11.87 48.05 -50.42
N ILE A 6 -11.61 47.24 -49.43
CA ILE A 6 -12.50 46.94 -48.35
C ILE A 6 -11.83 47.33 -47.05
N THR A 7 -12.37 48.37 -46.45
CA THR A 7 -12.07 48.98 -45.16
C THR A 7 -12.38 47.97 -44.01
N GLY A 8 -11.36 47.59 -43.26
CA GLY A 8 -11.53 46.75 -42.07
C GLY A 8 -11.96 47.54 -40.83
N LEU A 9 -13.05 47.14 -40.25
CA LEU A 9 -13.55 47.64 -38.97
C LEU A 9 -12.88 46.90 -37.84
N SER A 10 -12.01 47.59 -37.11
CA SER A 10 -11.34 47.10 -35.91
C SER A 10 -12.33 47.04 -34.75
N CYS A 11 -12.69 45.84 -34.31
CA CYS A 11 -13.51 45.64 -33.14
C CYS A 11 -12.60 45.23 -31.99
N CYS A 12 -12.28 46.17 -31.09
CA CYS A 12 -11.58 45.90 -29.84
C CYS A 12 -12.55 45.21 -28.88
N LEU A 13 -12.40 43.87 -28.77
CA LEU A 13 -13.00 43.12 -27.68
C LEU A 13 -12.03 43.07 -26.52
N GLY A 14 -12.35 43.78 -25.45
CA GLY A 14 -11.62 43.76 -24.19
C GLY A 14 -11.68 42.37 -23.56
N VAL A 15 -10.52 41.76 -23.40
CA VAL A 15 -10.35 40.59 -22.58
C VAL A 15 -10.29 41.07 -21.12
N ALA A 16 -11.40 40.93 -20.38
CA ALA A 16 -11.36 41.05 -18.94
C ALA A 16 -10.61 39.86 -18.38
N ALA A 17 -9.37 40.09 -17.95
CA ALA A 17 -8.60 39.10 -17.18
C ALA A 17 -9.26 38.93 -15.80
N PHE A 18 -10.02 37.86 -15.62
CA PHE A 18 -10.40 37.40 -14.29
C PHE A 18 -9.14 36.76 -13.68
N ALA A 19 -8.38 37.54 -12.93
CA ALA A 19 -7.41 37.03 -11.98
C ALA A 19 -8.15 36.37 -10.83
N GLY A 20 -8.62 35.15 -11.03
CA GLY A 20 -9.02 34.27 -9.93
C GLY A 20 -7.76 33.88 -9.18
N THR A 21 -7.56 34.41 -8.00
CA THR A 21 -6.57 33.90 -7.04
C THR A 21 -7.00 32.49 -6.66
N TRP A 22 -6.37 31.49 -7.30
CA TRP A 22 -6.38 30.13 -6.83
C TRP A 22 -5.56 30.12 -5.54
N GLN A 23 -6.26 30.20 -4.43
CA GLN A 23 -5.69 29.92 -3.12
C GLN A 23 -5.49 28.40 -3.12
N ALA A 24 -4.26 27.98 -3.36
CA ALA A 24 -3.85 26.60 -3.15
C ALA A 24 -4.07 26.33 -1.65
N GLY A 25 -5.16 25.63 -1.33
CA GLY A 25 -5.35 25.07 -0.01
C GLY A 25 -4.19 24.10 0.21
N GLY A 26 -3.26 24.48 1.07
CA GLY A 26 -2.23 23.58 1.54
C GLY A 26 -2.87 22.35 2.18
N PRO A 27 -2.17 21.21 2.23
CA PRO A 27 -2.68 19.98 2.83
C PRO A 27 -3.13 20.26 4.25
N SER A 28 -4.35 19.80 4.56
CA SER A 28 -5.00 20.00 5.85
C SER A 28 -4.07 19.53 6.98
N GLU A 29 -3.79 20.37 7.95
CA GLU A 29 -2.92 20.08 9.12
C GLU A 29 -3.12 18.71 9.80
N PRO A 30 -4.33 18.11 9.87
CA PRO A 30 -4.52 16.82 10.52
C PRO A 30 -3.78 15.66 9.82
N VAL A 31 -3.55 15.71 8.51
CA VAL A 31 -2.85 14.63 7.79
C VAL A 31 -1.33 14.71 8.00
N GLN A 32 -0.77 15.92 8.10
CA GLN A 32 0.65 16.11 8.42
C GLN A 32 0.96 15.72 9.88
N GLY A 33 0.04 15.99 10.80
CA GLY A 33 0.14 15.53 12.20
C GLY A 33 0.17 14.00 12.31
N ALA A 34 -0.74 13.30 11.61
CA ALA A 34 -0.81 11.85 11.64
C ALA A 34 0.44 11.16 11.06
N LEU A 35 1.09 11.76 10.04
CA LEU A 35 2.33 11.25 9.49
C LEU A 35 3.52 11.49 10.43
N ALA A 36 3.56 12.65 11.12
CA ALA A 36 4.58 12.96 12.12
C ALA A 36 4.46 12.04 13.35
N ASP A 37 3.24 11.79 13.82
CA ASP A 37 2.98 10.89 14.94
C ASP A 37 3.33 9.44 14.61
N ARG A 38 3.17 9.01 13.35
CA ARG A 38 3.63 7.69 12.88
C ARG A 38 5.15 7.57 12.85
N ALA A 39 5.86 8.59 12.43
CA ALA A 39 7.32 8.61 12.47
C ALA A 39 7.83 8.50 13.91
N ALA A 40 7.19 9.18 14.85
CA ALA A 40 7.51 9.10 16.27
C ALA A 40 7.20 7.71 16.85
N ALA A 41 6.04 7.13 16.52
CA ALA A 41 5.65 5.79 16.98
C ALA A 41 6.55 4.67 16.42
N ALA A 42 7.01 4.82 15.17
CA ALA A 42 7.96 3.89 14.56
C ALA A 42 9.33 3.95 15.25
N ALA A 43 9.83 5.14 15.57
CA ALA A 43 11.09 5.33 16.30
C ALA A 43 11.03 4.74 17.72
N GLU A 44 9.90 4.88 18.43
CA GLU A 44 9.69 4.26 19.75
C GLU A 44 9.62 2.73 19.69
N ALA A 45 9.00 2.16 18.64
CA ALA A 45 8.93 0.72 18.44
C ALA A 45 10.32 0.12 18.19
N GLU A 46 11.18 0.81 17.45
CA GLU A 46 12.56 0.40 17.19
C GLU A 46 13.44 0.46 18.44
N GLN A 47 13.26 1.50 19.29
CA GLN A 47 13.93 1.58 20.59
C GLN A 47 13.48 0.49 21.56
N ARG A 48 12.21 0.07 21.54
CA ARG A 48 11.71 -1.06 22.35
C ARG A 48 12.27 -2.40 21.89
N ALA A 49 12.38 -2.61 20.57
CA ALA A 49 12.99 -3.80 19.99
C ALA A 49 14.48 -3.92 20.35
N SER A 50 15.22 -2.82 20.30
CA SER A 50 16.64 -2.78 20.68
C SER A 50 16.88 -3.08 22.16
N ARG A 51 16.00 -2.63 23.06
CA ARG A 51 16.10 -2.90 24.51
C ARG A 51 15.75 -4.34 24.88
N SER A 52 15.03 -5.09 24.05
CA SER A 52 14.71 -6.50 24.33
C SER A 52 15.83 -7.47 23.99
N LEU A 53 16.86 -7.03 23.26
CA LEU A 53 18.04 -7.84 22.93
C LEU A 53 19.11 -7.83 24.02
N ASP A 54 19.04 -6.92 25.01
CA ASP A 54 20.00 -6.81 26.10
C ASP A 54 19.68 -7.63 27.36
N ARG A 55 18.71 -8.55 27.30
CA ARG A 55 18.45 -9.47 28.41
C ARG A 55 19.40 -10.67 28.33
N SER A 56 20.39 -10.65 29.20
CA SER A 56 21.30 -11.76 29.52
C SER A 56 20.54 -13.07 29.77
N PRO A 57 21.11 -14.22 29.34
CA PRO A 57 20.47 -15.52 29.55
C PRO A 57 20.52 -15.91 31.04
N ALA A 58 19.38 -16.35 31.56
CA ALA A 58 19.26 -16.91 32.90
C ALA A 58 20.03 -18.23 33.04
N ALA A 59 20.58 -18.45 34.21
CA ALA A 59 21.40 -19.58 34.60
C ALA A 59 20.74 -20.96 34.37
N PRO A 60 21.52 -22.04 34.18
CA PRO A 60 20.99 -23.36 33.88
C PRO A 60 20.33 -23.99 35.12
N MET A 61 19.06 -24.38 35.01
CA MET A 61 18.36 -25.20 36.00
C MET A 61 18.82 -26.66 35.89
N THR A 62 19.30 -27.20 37.02
CA THR A 62 19.65 -28.60 37.24
C THR A 62 18.39 -29.46 37.13
N ILE A 63 18.36 -30.41 36.19
CA ILE A 63 17.27 -31.37 36.01
C ILE A 63 17.53 -32.59 36.88
N LEU A 64 16.63 -32.84 37.88
CA LEU A 64 16.56 -34.12 38.63
C LEU A 64 15.91 -35.19 37.73
N PRO A 65 16.37 -36.43 37.71
CA PRO A 65 15.77 -37.50 36.92
C PRO A 65 14.44 -37.96 37.53
N SER A 66 13.38 -37.96 36.70
CA SER A 66 12.08 -38.52 37.03
C SER A 66 12.00 -40.00 36.64
N PRO A 67 11.27 -40.86 37.36
CA PRO A 67 11.30 -42.29 37.20
C PRO A 67 10.61 -42.78 35.90
N THR A 68 11.21 -43.82 35.34
CA THR A 68 10.86 -44.52 34.12
C THR A 68 9.42 -45.09 34.17
N ALA A 69 8.52 -44.55 33.34
CA ALA A 69 7.22 -45.14 33.07
C ALA A 69 7.29 -46.16 31.93
N LYS A 70 6.68 -47.34 32.11
CA LYS A 70 6.60 -48.43 31.14
C LYS A 70 5.89 -47.99 29.86
N PRO A 71 6.30 -48.53 28.69
CA PRO A 71 5.63 -48.18 27.42
C PRO A 71 4.25 -48.85 27.35
N SER A 72 3.21 -48.01 27.17
CA SER A 72 1.86 -48.44 26.78
C SER A 72 1.81 -48.70 25.27
N PRO A 73 1.00 -49.66 24.77
CA PRO A 73 1.00 -50.01 23.36
C PRO A 73 0.51 -48.84 22.48
N SER A 74 1.35 -48.52 21.51
CA SER A 74 1.15 -47.46 20.53
C SER A 74 -0.09 -47.71 19.68
N ALA A 75 -1.16 -46.93 19.90
CA ALA A 75 -2.27 -46.88 18.98
C ALA A 75 -1.79 -46.21 17.68
N THR A 76 -1.86 -46.95 16.59
CA THR A 76 -1.50 -46.51 15.24
C THR A 76 -2.36 -45.30 14.84
N ARG A 77 -1.83 -44.10 15.05
CA ARG A 77 -2.45 -42.85 14.56
C ARG A 77 -2.45 -42.86 13.05
N LYS A 78 -3.65 -42.91 12.43
CA LYS A 78 -3.81 -42.64 11.00
C LYS A 78 -3.13 -41.30 10.66
N PRO A 79 -2.32 -41.21 9.57
CA PRO A 79 -1.67 -39.98 9.18
C PRO A 79 -2.71 -38.87 8.98
N LYS A 80 -2.55 -37.73 9.67
CA LYS A 80 -3.38 -36.55 9.47
C LYS A 80 -3.19 -36.10 8.01
N PRO A 81 -4.26 -35.82 7.25
CA PRO A 81 -4.13 -35.36 5.86
C PRO A 81 -3.18 -34.16 5.80
N LYS A 82 -2.20 -34.24 4.91
CA LYS A 82 -1.29 -33.13 4.66
C LYS A 82 -2.12 -31.92 4.20
N PRO A 83 -1.95 -30.72 4.77
CA PRO A 83 -2.69 -29.55 4.32
C PRO A 83 -2.55 -29.39 2.82
N ALA A 84 -3.68 -29.26 2.11
CA ALA A 84 -3.67 -28.97 0.68
C ALA A 84 -2.87 -27.66 0.45
N LYS A 85 -2.01 -27.67 -0.56
CA LYS A 85 -1.29 -26.43 -0.95
C LYS A 85 -2.33 -25.36 -1.29
N PRO A 86 -2.16 -24.12 -0.83
CA PRO A 86 -3.08 -23.04 -1.19
C PRO A 86 -3.23 -22.97 -2.71
N VAL A 87 -4.46 -23.01 -3.18
CA VAL A 87 -4.73 -22.90 -4.62
C VAL A 87 -4.40 -21.47 -5.04
N ARG A 88 -3.49 -21.35 -6.00
CA ARG A 88 -3.09 -20.05 -6.55
C ARG A 88 -4.26 -19.48 -7.37
N PRO A 89 -4.68 -18.22 -7.15
CA PRO A 89 -5.81 -17.65 -7.87
C PRO A 89 -5.50 -17.52 -9.35
N ARG A 90 -6.51 -17.72 -10.20
CA ARG A 90 -6.40 -17.49 -11.63
C ARG A 90 -6.45 -15.98 -11.91
N PRO A 91 -5.60 -15.45 -12.81
CA PRO A 91 -5.66 -14.04 -13.22
C PRO A 91 -7.02 -13.68 -13.82
N VAL A 92 -7.50 -12.48 -13.47
CA VAL A 92 -8.72 -11.86 -14.01
C VAL A 92 -8.44 -10.41 -14.40
N ALA A 93 -9.36 -9.75 -15.05
CA ALA A 93 -9.29 -8.33 -15.42
C ALA A 93 -7.99 -7.95 -16.17
N GLY A 94 -7.46 -8.87 -16.99
CA GLY A 94 -6.22 -8.65 -17.75
C GLY A 94 -4.93 -8.62 -16.93
N LEU A 95 -4.97 -9.05 -15.67
CA LEU A 95 -3.76 -9.14 -14.84
C LEU A 95 -2.89 -10.33 -15.26
N SER A 96 -1.57 -10.18 -15.13
CA SER A 96 -0.63 -11.30 -15.12
C SER A 96 -0.77 -12.09 -13.82
N GLN A 97 -0.19 -13.29 -13.77
CA GLN A 97 -0.19 -14.09 -12.56
C GLN A 97 0.55 -13.41 -11.41
N LEU A 98 1.63 -12.69 -11.70
CA LEU A 98 2.41 -11.92 -10.74
C LEU A 98 1.56 -10.82 -10.10
N GLN A 99 0.85 -10.05 -10.91
CA GLN A 99 -0.05 -9.00 -10.44
C GLN A 99 -1.20 -9.55 -9.61
N MET A 100 -1.77 -10.70 -10.04
CA MET A 100 -2.83 -11.37 -9.30
C MET A 100 -2.36 -11.91 -7.94
N ASP A 101 -1.12 -12.40 -7.85
CA ASP A 101 -0.52 -12.83 -6.59
C ASP A 101 -0.31 -11.64 -5.64
N ASN A 102 0.14 -10.50 -6.15
CA ASN A 102 0.28 -9.28 -5.35
C ASN A 102 -1.08 -8.74 -4.90
N ALA A 103 -2.08 -8.72 -5.78
CA ALA A 103 -3.44 -8.35 -5.41
C ALA A 103 -4.00 -9.27 -4.31
N LYS A 104 -3.71 -10.58 -4.39
CA LYS A 104 -4.09 -11.53 -3.34
C LYS A 104 -3.45 -11.18 -2.00
N ILE A 105 -2.18 -10.79 -1.97
CA ILE A 105 -1.51 -10.36 -0.72
C ILE A 105 -2.24 -9.16 -0.12
N ILE A 106 -2.57 -8.15 -0.94
CA ILE A 106 -3.31 -6.96 -0.49
C ILE A 106 -4.66 -7.37 0.12
N VAL A 107 -5.43 -8.20 -0.60
CA VAL A 107 -6.76 -8.66 -0.16
C VAL A 107 -6.67 -9.52 1.11
N ASP A 108 -5.71 -10.43 1.21
CA ASP A 108 -5.54 -11.29 2.39
C ASP A 108 -5.18 -10.46 3.63
N VAL A 109 -4.31 -9.46 3.50
CA VAL A 109 -3.98 -8.53 4.60
C VAL A 109 -5.23 -7.77 5.02
N GLY A 110 -5.97 -7.18 4.09
CA GLY A 110 -7.18 -6.44 4.41
C GLY A 110 -8.24 -7.32 5.09
N ARG A 111 -8.45 -8.55 4.62
CA ARG A 111 -9.35 -9.51 5.29
C ARG A 111 -8.88 -9.86 6.70
N GLY A 112 -7.59 -10.04 6.89
CA GLY A 112 -7.00 -10.24 8.22
C GLY A 112 -7.26 -9.08 9.17
N MET A 113 -7.29 -7.85 8.65
CA MET A 113 -7.63 -6.63 9.36
C MET A 113 -9.15 -6.36 9.45
N LYS A 114 -9.99 -7.25 8.89
CA LYS A 114 -11.47 -7.11 8.84
C LYS A 114 -11.93 -5.88 8.04
N MET A 115 -11.14 -5.47 7.05
CA MET A 115 -11.54 -4.38 6.15
C MET A 115 -12.81 -4.73 5.38
N PRO A 116 -13.76 -3.80 5.25
CA PRO A 116 -14.92 -4.00 4.39
C PRO A 116 -14.47 -4.12 2.92
N ARG A 117 -15.31 -4.76 2.08
CA ARG A 117 -15.01 -4.97 0.65
C ARG A 117 -14.56 -3.69 -0.06
N ARG A 118 -15.18 -2.54 0.29
CA ARG A 118 -14.82 -1.24 -0.27
C ARG A 118 -13.34 -0.90 -0.02
N GLY A 119 -12.84 -1.09 1.20
CA GLY A 119 -11.42 -0.87 1.53
C GLY A 119 -10.48 -1.75 0.72
N LEU A 120 -10.88 -3.02 0.46
CA LEU A 120 -10.10 -3.90 -0.42
C LEU A 120 -10.02 -3.35 -1.85
N VAL A 121 -11.13 -2.80 -2.37
CA VAL A 121 -11.17 -2.17 -3.71
C VAL A 121 -10.28 -0.93 -3.75
N VAL A 122 -10.37 -0.05 -2.75
CA VAL A 122 -9.51 1.15 -2.65
C VAL A 122 -8.04 0.75 -2.68
N ALA A 123 -7.61 -0.21 -1.86
CA ALA A 123 -6.20 -0.62 -1.80
C ALA A 123 -5.71 -1.25 -3.11
N VAL A 124 -6.51 -2.12 -3.74
CA VAL A 124 -6.13 -2.73 -5.02
C VAL A 124 -6.08 -1.68 -6.14
N ALA A 125 -7.04 -0.75 -6.21
CA ALA A 125 -7.04 0.34 -7.18
C ALA A 125 -5.82 1.25 -6.98
N THR A 126 -5.48 1.56 -5.73
CA THR A 126 -4.27 2.33 -5.41
C THR A 126 -3.01 1.64 -5.91
N ALA A 127 -2.80 0.37 -5.57
CA ALA A 127 -1.62 -0.36 -6.01
C ALA A 127 -1.57 -0.57 -7.54
N MET A 128 -2.72 -0.61 -8.23
CA MET A 128 -2.76 -0.59 -9.71
C MET A 128 -2.22 0.73 -10.26
N GLN A 129 -2.60 1.85 -9.66
CA GLN A 129 -2.14 3.17 -10.10
C GLN A 129 -0.66 3.39 -9.79
N GLU A 130 -0.22 3.05 -8.58
CA GLU A 130 1.11 3.36 -8.09
C GLU A 130 2.22 2.52 -8.74
N SER A 131 1.96 1.23 -8.97
CA SER A 131 3.00 0.29 -9.40
C SER A 131 2.53 -0.75 -10.43
N ASP A 132 1.31 -0.60 -10.96
CA ASP A 132 0.69 -1.66 -11.77
C ASP A 132 0.70 -3.03 -11.02
N LEU A 133 0.44 -3.00 -9.71
CA LEU A 133 0.50 -4.16 -8.82
C LEU A 133 1.88 -4.88 -8.82
N ARG A 134 2.97 -4.15 -8.97
CA ARG A 134 4.34 -4.68 -8.88
C ARG A 134 5.02 -4.17 -7.62
N ASN A 135 5.80 -5.01 -6.99
CA ASN A 135 6.67 -4.60 -5.89
C ASN A 135 7.94 -3.96 -6.47
N LEU A 136 7.95 -2.64 -6.65
CA LEU A 136 9.04 -1.95 -7.35
C LEU A 136 10.14 -1.51 -6.37
N ALA A 137 11.40 -1.72 -6.77
CA ALA A 137 12.55 -1.06 -6.16
C ALA A 137 12.63 0.41 -6.61
N SER A 138 13.48 1.19 -5.98
CA SER A 138 13.74 2.59 -6.35
C SER A 138 15.16 2.76 -6.87
N ASP A 139 15.31 3.38 -8.06
CA ASP A 139 16.62 3.72 -8.61
C ASP A 139 17.33 4.81 -7.77
N VAL A 140 16.59 5.53 -6.92
CA VAL A 140 17.12 6.55 -6.00
C VAL A 140 17.61 5.91 -4.70
N LEU A 141 17.10 4.73 -4.33
CA LEU A 141 17.47 3.98 -3.13
C LEU A 141 18.09 2.62 -3.52
N PRO A 142 19.41 2.56 -3.80
CA PRO A 142 20.06 1.32 -4.27
C PRO A 142 19.82 0.11 -3.36
N GLU A 143 19.73 0.31 -2.04
CA GLU A 143 19.42 -0.76 -1.06
C GLU A 143 18.08 -1.44 -1.30
N SER A 144 17.14 -0.79 -1.98
CA SER A 144 15.83 -1.38 -2.30
C SER A 144 15.94 -2.57 -3.26
N ALA A 145 16.98 -2.60 -4.08
CA ALA A 145 17.26 -3.69 -5.01
C ALA A 145 17.78 -4.97 -4.32
N ASP A 146 18.21 -4.89 -3.05
CA ASP A 146 18.62 -6.05 -2.26
C ASP A 146 17.43 -6.91 -1.80
N TYR A 147 16.21 -6.39 -1.92
CA TYR A 147 14.98 -7.09 -1.54
C TYR A 147 14.26 -7.66 -2.77
N PRO A 148 13.42 -8.70 -2.59
CA PRO A 148 12.61 -9.23 -3.68
C PRO A 148 11.76 -8.14 -4.33
N HIS A 149 12.00 -7.88 -5.63
CA HIS A 149 11.32 -6.84 -6.40
C HIS A 149 10.96 -7.33 -7.82
N GLN A 150 10.18 -6.54 -8.54
CA GLN A 150 9.58 -6.91 -9.83
C GLN A 150 9.76 -5.77 -10.87
N GLY A 151 10.90 -5.12 -10.80
CA GLY A 151 11.29 -3.95 -11.56
C GLY A 151 11.68 -2.81 -10.63
N SER A 152 11.99 -1.66 -11.21
CA SER A 152 12.32 -0.44 -10.48
C SER A 152 11.62 0.78 -11.06
N GLY A 153 11.59 1.86 -10.30
CA GLY A 153 11.12 3.18 -10.69
C GLY A 153 12.02 4.26 -10.14
N SER A 154 11.88 5.49 -10.67
CA SER A 154 12.73 6.63 -10.32
C SER A 154 11.95 7.79 -9.69
N ASP A 155 10.72 7.55 -9.22
CA ASP A 155 9.94 8.59 -8.56
C ASP A 155 10.35 8.78 -7.10
N HIS A 156 11.26 9.73 -6.87
CA HIS A 156 11.81 10.04 -5.55
C HIS A 156 12.32 8.77 -4.84
N ASP A 157 12.10 8.68 -3.52
CA ASP A 157 12.41 7.51 -2.70
C ASP A 157 11.24 6.52 -2.56
N SER A 158 10.33 6.50 -3.55
CA SER A 158 9.15 5.64 -3.57
C SER A 158 9.52 4.18 -3.79
N VAL A 159 8.96 3.25 -2.98
CA VAL A 159 9.22 1.81 -3.09
C VAL A 159 7.96 0.97 -2.87
N GLY A 160 7.99 -0.26 -3.35
CA GLY A 160 6.99 -1.27 -3.07
C GLY A 160 5.72 -1.16 -3.89
N LEU A 161 4.68 -1.92 -3.47
CA LEU A 161 3.39 -2.00 -4.17
C LEU A 161 2.61 -0.68 -4.19
N PHE A 162 2.76 0.15 -3.16
CA PHE A 162 2.02 1.40 -2.98
C PHE A 162 2.89 2.63 -3.20
N GLN A 163 4.12 2.45 -3.70
CA GLN A 163 5.10 3.54 -3.91
C GLN A 163 5.18 4.47 -2.68
N GLN A 164 5.27 3.84 -1.51
CA GLN A 164 5.40 4.51 -0.23
C GLN A 164 6.83 5.00 -0.02
N ARG A 165 6.98 6.17 0.60
CA ARG A 165 8.28 6.83 0.77
C ARG A 165 8.80 6.67 2.19
N PRO A 166 10.01 6.09 2.39
CA PRO A 166 10.66 6.05 3.70
C PRO A 166 10.82 7.44 4.33
N SER A 167 11.18 8.45 3.51
CA SER A 167 11.32 9.84 3.97
C SER A 167 10.01 10.48 4.48
N SER A 168 8.85 9.92 4.11
CA SER A 168 7.54 10.38 4.56
C SER A 168 6.99 9.58 5.75
N GLY A 169 7.82 8.80 6.42
CA GLY A 169 7.45 8.09 7.64
C GLY A 169 6.63 6.81 7.44
N TRP A 170 6.52 6.27 6.22
CA TRP A 170 5.79 5.03 5.95
C TRP A 170 6.46 3.78 6.53
N GLY A 171 7.76 3.83 6.78
CA GLY A 171 8.55 2.73 7.31
C GLY A 171 9.94 2.68 6.70
N THR A 172 10.73 1.67 7.07
CA THR A 172 12.04 1.45 6.45
C THR A 172 11.91 0.89 5.04
N VAL A 173 12.93 1.07 4.20
CA VAL A 173 13.00 0.45 2.85
C VAL A 173 12.74 -1.05 2.94
N ARG A 174 13.41 -1.74 3.86
CA ARG A 174 13.22 -3.18 4.13
C ARG A 174 11.77 -3.55 4.38
N ASP A 175 11.05 -2.75 5.16
CA ASP A 175 9.67 -3.03 5.52
C ASP A 175 8.73 -2.78 4.35
N LEU A 176 8.88 -1.65 3.66
CA LEU A 176 8.07 -1.25 2.52
C LEU A 176 8.26 -2.18 1.30
N MET A 177 9.44 -2.79 1.16
CA MET A 177 9.70 -3.82 0.14
C MET A 177 9.04 -5.17 0.45
N ARG A 178 8.37 -5.31 1.61
CA ARG A 178 7.52 -6.47 1.92
C ARG A 178 6.06 -6.15 1.61
N PRO A 179 5.45 -6.75 0.58
CA PRO A 179 4.08 -6.46 0.16
C PRO A 179 3.03 -6.53 1.27
N THR A 180 3.20 -7.45 2.22
CA THR A 180 2.29 -7.59 3.37
C THR A 180 2.39 -6.42 4.34
N TYR A 181 3.59 -5.87 4.57
CA TYR A 181 3.78 -4.69 5.41
C TYR A 181 3.20 -3.45 4.70
N ALA A 182 3.58 -3.22 3.44
CA ALA A 182 3.10 -2.09 2.64
C ALA A 182 1.57 -2.02 2.59
N ALA A 183 0.90 -3.18 2.36
CA ALA A 183 -0.56 -3.26 2.38
C ALA A 183 -1.14 -2.95 3.78
N ARG A 184 -0.51 -3.45 4.86
CA ARG A 184 -0.97 -3.21 6.22
C ARG A 184 -0.95 -1.73 6.58
N VAL A 185 0.19 -1.05 6.37
CA VAL A 185 0.31 0.38 6.71
C VAL A 185 -0.58 1.26 5.83
N PHE A 186 -0.86 0.84 4.58
CA PHE A 186 -1.86 1.50 3.75
C PHE A 186 -3.26 1.42 4.38
N TYR A 187 -3.70 0.23 4.83
CA TYR A 187 -5.00 0.08 5.48
C TYR A 187 -5.07 0.82 6.82
N GLU A 188 -4.00 0.80 7.60
CA GLU A 188 -3.90 1.58 8.84
C GLU A 188 -4.12 3.07 8.55
N ALA A 189 -3.49 3.60 7.48
CA ALA A 189 -3.68 4.96 7.04
C ALA A 189 -5.11 5.25 6.57
N LEU A 190 -5.71 4.33 5.80
CA LEU A 190 -7.08 4.49 5.32
C LEU A 190 -8.09 4.54 6.48
N LEU A 191 -7.89 3.71 7.51
CA LEU A 191 -8.77 3.70 8.70
C LEU A 191 -8.74 5.00 9.49
N GLU A 192 -7.68 5.80 9.37
CA GLU A 192 -7.56 7.10 10.03
C GLU A 192 -8.20 8.24 9.24
N VAL A 193 -8.61 8.02 7.99
CA VAL A 193 -9.32 9.02 7.17
C VAL A 193 -10.80 9.08 7.58
N PRO A 194 -11.30 10.18 8.18
CA PRO A 194 -12.69 10.25 8.60
C PRO A 194 -13.64 10.12 7.40
N GLY A 195 -14.62 9.23 7.50
CA GLY A 195 -15.67 9.05 6.47
C GLY A 195 -15.18 8.43 5.16
N TRP A 196 -14.02 7.78 5.13
CA TRP A 196 -13.47 7.15 3.92
C TRP A 196 -14.43 6.14 3.27
N GLU A 197 -15.28 5.50 4.06
CA GLU A 197 -16.26 4.51 3.60
C GLU A 197 -17.30 5.10 2.63
N GLU A 198 -17.61 6.39 2.78
CA GLU A 198 -18.57 7.14 1.95
C GLU A 198 -17.90 7.88 0.78
N MET A 199 -16.57 7.95 0.76
CA MET A 199 -15.81 8.61 -0.31
C MET A 199 -15.84 7.79 -1.60
N SER A 200 -15.65 8.43 -2.77
CA SER A 200 -15.30 7.71 -4.00
C SER A 200 -13.97 6.95 -3.81
N VAL A 201 -13.72 5.91 -4.61
CA VAL A 201 -12.44 5.17 -4.55
C VAL A 201 -11.25 6.11 -4.74
N THR A 202 -11.36 7.05 -5.70
CA THR A 202 -10.27 8.01 -5.95
C THR A 202 -10.07 8.97 -4.78
N ALA A 203 -11.15 9.48 -4.16
CA ALA A 203 -11.03 10.37 -3.01
C ALA A 203 -10.40 9.68 -1.79
N ALA A 204 -10.82 8.43 -1.49
CA ALA A 204 -10.26 7.67 -0.40
C ALA A 204 -8.76 7.33 -0.63
N ALA A 205 -8.40 6.91 -1.85
CA ALA A 205 -7.00 6.65 -2.22
C ALA A 205 -6.15 7.92 -2.11
N GLN A 206 -6.65 9.03 -2.63
CA GLN A 206 -5.98 10.34 -2.59
C GLN A 206 -5.75 10.84 -1.15
N SER A 207 -6.71 10.63 -0.25
CA SER A 207 -6.58 11.03 1.16
C SER A 207 -5.45 10.28 1.88
N VAL A 208 -5.07 9.11 1.39
CA VAL A 208 -3.96 8.30 1.93
C VAL A 208 -2.63 8.62 1.26
N GLN A 209 -2.61 8.73 -0.08
CA GLN A 209 -1.38 8.83 -0.89
C GLN A 209 -0.91 10.26 -1.10
N ILE A 210 -1.81 11.25 -1.08
CA ILE A 210 -1.52 12.67 -1.36
C ILE A 210 -0.77 12.83 -2.70
N SER A 211 -1.30 12.15 -3.74
CA SER A 211 -0.71 12.15 -5.08
C SER A 211 -0.92 13.48 -5.79
N ALA A 212 -0.02 13.82 -6.72
CA ALA A 212 -0.17 14.96 -7.62
C ALA A 212 -1.33 14.79 -8.63
N PHE A 213 -1.84 13.58 -8.80
CA PHE A 213 -2.91 13.23 -9.74
C PHE A 213 -4.13 12.65 -9.00
N PRO A 214 -4.96 13.49 -8.35
CA PRO A 214 -6.02 13.03 -7.44
C PRO A 214 -7.09 12.15 -8.11
N ASP A 215 -7.34 12.31 -9.39
CA ASP A 215 -8.38 11.57 -10.12
C ASP A 215 -7.87 10.28 -10.78
N ALA A 216 -6.56 10.01 -10.72
CA ALA A 216 -5.95 8.90 -11.46
C ALA A 216 -6.42 7.51 -10.97
N TYR A 217 -6.87 7.38 -9.74
CA TYR A 217 -7.31 6.10 -9.17
C TYR A 217 -8.68 5.65 -9.68
N ALA A 218 -9.53 6.59 -10.14
CA ALA A 218 -10.89 6.29 -10.62
C ALA A 218 -10.91 5.27 -11.77
N GLN A 219 -9.95 5.36 -12.69
CA GLN A 219 -9.83 4.45 -13.85
C GLN A 219 -9.63 2.98 -13.46
N HIS A 220 -9.18 2.71 -12.23
CA HIS A 220 -8.90 1.35 -11.75
C HIS A 220 -10.04 0.73 -10.95
N GLU A 221 -11.11 1.47 -10.61
CA GLU A 221 -12.18 1.01 -9.70
C GLU A 221 -12.88 -0.26 -10.22
N GLU A 222 -13.27 -0.30 -11.50
CA GLU A 222 -13.95 -1.46 -12.10
C GLU A 222 -13.04 -2.70 -12.10
N ARG A 223 -11.78 -2.53 -12.52
CA ARG A 223 -10.80 -3.62 -12.54
C ARG A 223 -10.51 -4.14 -11.12
N ALA A 224 -10.30 -3.24 -10.17
CA ALA A 224 -10.07 -3.57 -8.77
C ALA A 224 -11.28 -4.31 -8.16
N THR A 225 -12.51 -3.87 -8.47
CA THR A 225 -13.74 -4.53 -8.03
C THR A 225 -13.81 -5.97 -8.55
N THR A 226 -13.48 -6.20 -9.82
CA THR A 226 -13.44 -7.53 -10.43
C THR A 226 -12.38 -8.42 -9.77
N VAL A 227 -11.18 -7.88 -9.50
CA VAL A 227 -10.09 -8.60 -8.84
C VAL A 227 -10.46 -8.98 -7.41
N VAL A 228 -11.01 -8.04 -6.64
CA VAL A 228 -11.46 -8.30 -5.26
C VAL A 228 -12.57 -9.35 -5.26
N ALA A 229 -13.51 -9.31 -6.21
CA ALA A 229 -14.55 -10.31 -6.33
C ALA A 229 -14.02 -11.74 -6.57
N ALA A 230 -12.95 -11.85 -7.35
CA ALA A 230 -12.31 -13.14 -7.63
C ALA A 230 -11.48 -13.69 -6.47
N LEU A 231 -11.14 -12.84 -5.48
CA LEU A 231 -10.27 -13.18 -4.34
C LEU A 231 -11.04 -13.34 -3.01
N THR A 232 -12.32 -12.98 -2.98
CA THR A 232 -13.19 -13.03 -1.77
C THR A 232 -14.33 -13.99 -1.93
#